data_8312f20ba83406bd2e0e435a6ea174b1
#
_entry.id   8312f20ba83406bd2e0e435a6ea174b1
#
_cell.length_a   1.000
_cell.length_b   1.000
_cell.length_c   1.000
_cell.angle_alpha   90.00
_cell.angle_beta   90.00
_cell.angle_gamma   90.00
#
_symmetry.space_group_name_H-M   'P 1'
#
loop_
_entity.id
_entity.type
_entity.pdbx_description
1 polymer ?
#
loop_
_entity_poly.entity_id
_entity_poly.type
_entity_poly.pdbx_seq_one_letter_code
_entity_poly.pdbx_strand_id
1 'polypeptide(L)'
;YSSNIAPQLREGFNERGGAWNNLEYFVDRQICNDTLYVVTGCIYDDYTAADGTNIKMRKTTNKNDGERVGVPTAYYKALLRTKSGRTGKSVMECKASELKCAAFIVAHRSDAGHKPSVEDMISIKELERLTGVNFFANVPNAPESKAVAEDWGL
;
A
#
# COMPACT_ATOMS: atom_id res chain seq x y z
N TYR A 1 -3.63 -4.48 19.26
CA TYR A 1 -3.57 -3.32 20.17
C TYR A 1 -4.36 -2.16 19.55
N SER A 2 -5.14 -1.44 20.37
CA SER A 2 -5.97 -0.32 19.91
C SER A 2 -5.17 0.83 19.28
N SER A 3 -3.90 0.97 19.63
CA SER A 3 -2.97 1.96 19.05
C SER A 3 -2.58 1.67 17.60
N ASN A 4 -2.86 0.49 17.09
CA ASN A 4 -2.56 0.08 15.70
C ASN A 4 -3.83 0.03 14.82
N ILE A 5 -4.88 0.73 15.22
CA ILE A 5 -6.16 0.80 14.51
C ILE A 5 -6.35 2.21 13.98
N ALA A 6 -6.54 2.32 12.66
CA ALA A 6 -6.93 3.57 12.00
C ALA A 6 -8.39 3.49 11.54
N PRO A 7 -9.16 4.58 11.64
CA PRO A 7 -10.54 4.61 11.16
C PRO A 7 -10.64 4.31 9.67
N GLN A 8 -11.45 3.33 9.30
CA GLN A 8 -11.70 2.95 7.91
C GLN A 8 -13.18 3.09 7.57
N LEU A 9 -13.46 3.56 6.37
CA LEU A 9 -14.80 3.48 5.78
C LEU A 9 -15.14 2.00 5.54
N ARG A 10 -16.38 1.63 5.84
CA ARG A 10 -16.89 0.32 5.50
C ARG A 10 -17.33 0.28 4.04
N GLU A 11 -18.29 1.15 3.72
CA GLU A 11 -18.97 1.17 2.43
C GLU A 11 -18.03 1.61 1.30
N GLY A 12 -17.91 0.76 0.28
CA GLY A 12 -17.08 1.02 -0.90
C GLY A 12 -15.57 1.04 -0.65
N PHE A 13 -15.11 0.78 0.58
CA PHE A 13 -13.69 0.76 0.91
C PHE A 13 -13.25 -0.58 1.51
N ASN A 14 -13.63 -0.88 2.74
CA ASN A 14 -13.18 -2.08 3.46
C ASN A 14 -14.13 -3.28 3.33
N GLU A 15 -15.37 -3.08 2.93
CA GLU A 15 -16.29 -4.19 2.69
C GLU A 15 -15.98 -4.92 1.38
N ARG A 16 -16.58 -6.09 1.19
CA ARG A 16 -16.41 -6.90 -0.01
C ARG A 16 -16.68 -6.08 -1.28
N GLY A 17 -15.68 -6.02 -2.16
CA GLY A 17 -15.73 -5.24 -3.39
C GLY A 17 -15.34 -3.78 -3.25
N GLY A 18 -15.03 -3.29 -2.05
CA GLY A 18 -14.48 -1.96 -1.85
C GLY A 18 -13.00 -1.87 -2.27
N ALA A 19 -12.51 -0.65 -2.48
CA ALA A 19 -11.17 -0.41 -3.02
C ALA A 19 -10.05 -1.05 -2.19
N TRP A 20 -10.09 -0.91 -0.86
CA TRP A 20 -9.10 -1.51 0.02
C TRP A 20 -9.19 -3.02 0.06
N ASN A 21 -10.40 -3.57 0.16
CA ASN A 21 -10.62 -5.01 0.12
C ASN A 21 -10.12 -5.65 -1.18
N ASN A 22 -10.36 -4.98 -2.33
CA ASN A 22 -9.85 -5.44 -3.62
C ASN A 22 -8.33 -5.39 -3.69
N LEU A 23 -7.69 -4.39 -3.06
CA LEU A 23 -6.22 -4.33 -2.96
C LEU A 23 -5.69 -5.48 -2.08
N GLU A 24 -6.34 -5.82 -0.99
CA GLU A 24 -5.95 -6.96 -0.15
C GLU A 24 -6.00 -8.27 -0.94
N TYR A 25 -7.06 -8.52 -1.69
CA TYR A 25 -7.14 -9.70 -2.58
C TYR A 25 -6.08 -9.69 -3.69
N PHE A 26 -5.74 -8.52 -4.21
CA PHE A 26 -4.66 -8.42 -5.20
C PHE A 26 -3.31 -8.80 -4.58
N VAL A 27 -3.04 -8.34 -3.36
CA VAL A 27 -1.80 -8.65 -2.63
C VAL A 27 -1.73 -10.13 -2.28
N ASP A 28 -2.82 -10.75 -1.86
CA ASP A 28 -2.88 -12.19 -1.58
C ASP A 28 -2.48 -13.03 -2.81
N ARG A 29 -2.84 -12.59 -4.01
CA ARG A 29 -2.43 -13.26 -5.24
C ARG A 29 -0.95 -13.10 -5.59
N GLN A 30 -0.22 -12.22 -4.89
CA GLN A 30 1.22 -12.07 -5.05
C GLN A 30 2.04 -13.02 -4.17
N ILE A 31 1.39 -13.78 -3.28
CA ILE A 31 2.04 -14.80 -2.45
C ILE A 31 2.71 -15.84 -3.35
N CYS A 32 3.91 -16.25 -2.98
CA CYS A 32 4.74 -17.19 -3.74
C CYS A 32 5.52 -18.11 -2.80
N ASN A 33 6.36 -18.99 -3.35
CA ASN A 33 7.21 -19.89 -2.54
C ASN A 33 8.30 -19.13 -1.78
N ASP A 34 8.80 -18.03 -2.35
CA ASP A 34 9.69 -17.12 -1.65
C ASP A 34 8.87 -16.20 -0.71
N THR A 35 9.55 -15.43 0.11
CA THR A 35 8.87 -14.51 1.02
C THR A 35 8.35 -13.27 0.29
N LEU A 36 7.07 -12.97 0.45
CA LEU A 36 6.48 -11.68 0.12
C LEU A 36 6.51 -10.78 1.37
N TYR A 37 7.21 -9.65 1.29
CA TYR A 37 7.21 -8.63 2.32
C TYR A 37 6.13 -7.59 2.02
N VAL A 38 5.29 -7.32 3.00
CA VAL A 38 4.19 -6.35 2.89
C VAL A 38 4.27 -5.37 4.06
N VAL A 39 4.37 -4.08 3.75
CA VAL A 39 4.23 -3.02 4.73
C VAL A 39 2.94 -2.27 4.46
N THR A 40 2.04 -2.26 5.43
CA THR A 40 0.75 -1.57 5.34
C THR A 40 0.80 -0.29 6.18
N GLY A 41 0.30 0.79 5.64
CA GLY A 41 0.22 2.06 6.36
C GLY A 41 -0.83 2.99 5.78
N CYS A 42 -0.87 4.20 6.32
CA CYS A 42 -1.84 5.21 5.89
C CYS A 42 -1.21 6.61 5.88
N ILE A 43 -1.85 7.51 5.14
CA ILE A 43 -1.51 8.93 5.01
C ILE A 43 -2.60 9.73 5.70
N TYR A 44 -2.21 10.74 6.48
CA TYR A 44 -3.13 11.62 7.19
C TYR A 44 -3.18 13.04 6.62
N ASP A 45 -2.15 13.44 5.87
CA ASP A 45 -2.12 14.72 5.17
C ASP A 45 -3.09 14.74 3.98
N ASP A 46 -3.38 15.91 3.45
CA ASP A 46 -4.16 16.05 2.21
C ASP A 46 -3.56 15.14 1.13
N TYR A 47 -4.41 14.36 0.49
CA TYR A 47 -4.00 13.41 -0.55
C TYR A 47 -4.79 13.66 -1.83
N THR A 48 -4.08 13.75 -2.96
CA THR A 48 -4.70 13.84 -4.28
C THR A 48 -4.63 12.48 -4.96
N ALA A 49 -5.79 11.90 -5.21
CA ALA A 49 -5.92 10.63 -5.92
C ALA A 49 -5.52 10.75 -7.41
N ALA A 50 -5.27 9.63 -8.08
CA ALA A 50 -4.89 9.60 -9.49
C ALA A 50 -5.90 10.29 -10.42
N ASP A 51 -7.19 10.24 -10.08
CA ASP A 51 -8.27 10.93 -10.81
C ASP A 51 -8.35 12.45 -10.54
N GLY A 52 -7.43 13.00 -9.76
CA GLY A 52 -7.37 14.40 -9.38
C GLY A 52 -8.24 14.78 -8.18
N THR A 53 -9.01 13.85 -7.62
CA THR A 53 -9.81 14.13 -6.42
C THR A 53 -8.92 14.38 -5.22
N ASN A 54 -9.12 15.51 -4.53
CA ASN A 54 -8.38 15.83 -3.31
C ASN A 54 -9.16 15.37 -2.07
N ILE A 55 -8.55 14.49 -1.27
CA ILE A 55 -9.07 14.03 0.00
C ILE A 55 -8.43 14.87 1.10
N LYS A 56 -9.24 15.69 1.75
CA LYS A 56 -8.77 16.60 2.80
C LYS A 56 -8.55 15.89 4.12
N MET A 57 -7.52 16.30 4.82
CA MET A 57 -7.26 15.90 6.21
C MET A 57 -8.49 16.15 7.07
N ARG A 58 -8.88 15.16 7.86
CA ARG A 58 -10.06 15.22 8.73
C ARG A 58 -9.85 14.48 10.04
N LYS A 59 -10.70 14.77 10.99
CA LYS A 59 -10.74 14.09 12.29
C LYS A 59 -12.17 13.63 12.58
N THR A 60 -12.28 12.52 13.28
CA THR A 60 -13.55 12.03 13.85
C THR A 60 -13.45 12.01 15.37
N THR A 61 -14.59 11.91 16.05
CA THR A 61 -14.63 11.80 17.50
C THR A 61 -14.79 10.34 17.90
N ASN A 62 -13.91 9.88 18.76
CA ASN A 62 -14.04 8.56 19.38
C ASN A 62 -15.26 8.58 20.32
N LYS A 63 -16.19 7.66 20.09
CA LYS A 63 -17.45 7.60 20.85
C LYS A 63 -17.28 7.17 22.32
N ASN A 64 -16.15 6.52 22.63
CA ASN A 64 -15.92 5.96 23.98
C ASN A 64 -15.34 6.99 24.96
N ASP A 65 -14.47 7.88 24.49
CA ASP A 65 -13.75 8.84 25.35
C ASP A 65 -13.89 10.30 24.89
N GLY A 66 -14.53 10.55 23.76
CA GLY A 66 -14.73 11.88 23.20
C GLY A 66 -13.47 12.49 22.55
N GLU A 67 -12.36 11.76 22.50
CA GLU A 67 -11.14 12.25 21.87
C GLU A 67 -11.26 12.36 20.35
N ARG A 68 -10.56 13.35 19.78
CA ARG A 68 -10.51 13.54 18.33
C ARG A 68 -9.39 12.72 17.72
N VAL A 69 -9.75 11.81 16.83
CA VAL A 69 -8.83 10.90 16.14
C VAL A 69 -8.70 11.29 14.68
N GLY A 70 -7.46 11.33 14.18
CA GLY A 70 -7.19 11.53 12.75
C GLY A 70 -7.82 10.42 11.91
N VAL A 71 -8.41 10.80 10.77
CA VAL A 71 -8.92 9.85 9.78
C VAL A 71 -7.96 9.87 8.59
N PRO A 72 -7.38 8.73 8.20
CA PRO A 72 -6.50 8.68 7.04
C PRO A 72 -7.16 9.21 5.77
N THR A 73 -6.37 9.84 4.91
CA THR A 73 -6.80 10.29 3.58
C THR A 73 -6.51 9.26 2.50
N ALA A 74 -5.53 8.39 2.75
CA ALA A 74 -5.20 7.27 1.88
C ALA A 74 -4.61 6.12 2.70
N TYR A 75 -4.68 4.92 2.14
CA TYR A 75 -4.04 3.71 2.66
C TYR A 75 -3.12 3.11 1.60
N TYR A 76 -2.01 2.52 2.03
CA TYR A 76 -1.05 1.91 1.12
C TYR A 76 -0.57 0.54 1.58
N LYS A 77 -0.09 -0.24 0.61
CA LYS A 77 0.71 -1.44 0.81
C LYS A 77 1.98 -1.33 -0.02
N ALA A 78 3.14 -1.42 0.64
CA ALA A 78 4.45 -1.52 -0.01
C ALA A 78 4.85 -2.98 -0.07
N LEU A 79 5.19 -3.48 -1.25
CA LEU A 79 5.49 -4.87 -1.52
C LEU A 79 6.92 -5.05 -2.00
N LEU A 80 7.58 -6.11 -1.54
CA LEU A 80 8.87 -6.57 -2.02
C LEU A 80 8.90 -8.09 -2.08
N ARG A 81 9.34 -8.67 -3.20
CA ARG A 81 9.62 -10.09 -3.35
C ARG A 81 10.58 -10.33 -4.51
N THR A 82 11.03 -11.58 -4.65
CA THR A 82 11.72 -12.01 -5.88
C THR A 82 10.75 -12.04 -7.05
N LYS A 83 11.22 -11.74 -8.26
CA LYS A 83 10.38 -11.77 -9.48
C LYS A 83 9.80 -13.15 -9.74
N SER A 84 10.66 -14.19 -9.73
CA SER A 84 10.22 -15.56 -10.01
C SER A 84 9.37 -16.15 -8.89
N GLY A 85 9.55 -15.73 -7.65
CA GLY A 85 8.85 -16.24 -6.48
C GLY A 85 9.30 -17.65 -6.04
N ARG A 86 10.39 -18.17 -6.59
CA ARG A 86 10.90 -19.53 -6.30
C ARG A 86 12.42 -19.64 -6.41
N THR A 87 13.12 -18.62 -5.96
CA THR A 87 14.59 -18.61 -5.97
C THR A 87 15.17 -19.41 -4.81
N GLY A 88 14.44 -19.57 -3.73
CA GLY A 88 14.94 -20.10 -2.45
C GLY A 88 15.96 -19.21 -1.76
N LYS A 89 16.12 -17.95 -2.24
CA LYS A 89 17.06 -16.98 -1.68
C LYS A 89 16.34 -15.96 -0.80
N SER A 90 17.05 -15.45 0.21
CA SER A 90 16.66 -14.23 0.88
C SER A 90 16.71 -13.05 -0.09
N VAL A 91 15.78 -12.09 0.01
CA VAL A 91 15.82 -10.85 -0.78
C VAL A 91 17.09 -10.05 -0.56
N MET A 92 17.76 -10.19 0.60
CA MET A 92 19.02 -9.53 0.90
C MET A 92 20.21 -10.08 0.11
N GLU A 93 20.10 -11.31 -0.42
CA GLU A 93 21.12 -11.97 -1.23
C GLU A 93 20.88 -11.85 -2.74
N CYS A 94 19.74 -11.25 -3.13
CA CYS A 94 19.36 -11.12 -4.53
C CYS A 94 19.97 -9.87 -5.18
N LYS A 95 20.21 -9.96 -6.49
CA LYS A 95 20.51 -8.79 -7.32
C LYS A 95 19.22 -8.01 -7.60
N ALA A 96 19.35 -6.73 -7.93
CA ALA A 96 18.20 -5.89 -8.28
C ALA A 96 17.35 -6.48 -9.42
N SER A 97 17.97 -7.15 -10.39
CA SER A 97 17.28 -7.81 -11.50
C SER A 97 16.42 -9.02 -11.08
N GLU A 98 16.68 -9.60 -9.92
CA GLU A 98 15.92 -10.72 -9.35
C GLU A 98 14.74 -10.25 -8.49
N LEU A 99 14.69 -8.97 -8.14
CA LEU A 99 13.72 -8.38 -7.22
C LEU A 99 12.69 -7.51 -7.94
N LYS A 100 11.51 -7.43 -7.34
CA LYS A 100 10.50 -6.43 -7.67
C LYS A 100 9.93 -5.82 -6.41
N CYS A 101 9.70 -4.51 -6.43
CA CYS A 101 8.98 -3.82 -5.39
C CYS A 101 8.12 -2.70 -5.99
N ALA A 102 7.02 -2.42 -5.33
CA ALA A 102 6.12 -1.33 -5.65
C ALA A 102 5.26 -1.00 -4.44
N ALA A 103 4.71 0.20 -4.44
CA ALA A 103 3.65 0.57 -3.50
C ALA A 103 2.33 0.72 -4.26
N PHE A 104 1.26 0.32 -3.60
CA PHE A 104 -0.12 0.51 -4.05
C PHE A 104 -0.83 1.40 -3.04
N ILE A 105 -1.40 2.49 -3.52
CA ILE A 105 -2.05 3.49 -2.68
C ILE A 105 -3.47 3.74 -3.18
N VAL A 106 -4.43 3.72 -2.27
CA VAL A 106 -5.85 3.98 -2.57
C VAL A 106 -6.36 5.11 -1.69
N ALA A 107 -7.09 6.04 -2.30
CA ALA A 107 -7.75 7.12 -1.59
C ALA A 107 -8.78 6.58 -0.60
N HIS A 108 -8.82 7.13 0.62
CA HIS A 108 -9.78 6.72 1.64
C HIS A 108 -11.15 7.36 1.38
N ARG A 109 -11.87 6.80 0.44
CA ARG A 109 -13.23 7.19 0.04
C ARG A 109 -14.05 5.96 -0.32
N SER A 110 -15.37 6.14 -0.42
CA SER A 110 -16.25 5.10 -0.98
C SER A 110 -15.98 4.97 -2.47
N ASP A 111 -15.48 3.81 -2.89
CA ASP A 111 -15.13 3.52 -4.29
C ASP A 111 -15.38 2.03 -4.57
N ALA A 112 -16.65 1.65 -4.54
CA ALA A 112 -17.09 0.28 -4.75
C ALA A 112 -16.76 -0.19 -6.18
N GLY A 113 -16.18 -1.38 -6.29
CA GLY A 113 -15.78 -1.97 -7.56
C GLY A 113 -14.41 -1.52 -8.07
N HIS A 114 -13.75 -0.54 -7.45
CA HIS A 114 -12.39 -0.15 -7.83
C HIS A 114 -11.44 -1.35 -7.66
N LYS A 115 -10.71 -1.65 -8.72
CA LYS A 115 -9.70 -2.73 -8.74
C LYS A 115 -8.32 -2.12 -8.88
N PRO A 116 -7.30 -2.69 -8.21
CA PRO A 116 -5.92 -2.24 -8.37
C PRO A 116 -5.51 -2.18 -9.84
N SER A 117 -4.91 -1.06 -10.20
CA SER A 117 -4.46 -0.74 -11.55
C SER A 117 -3.12 -0.03 -11.52
N VAL A 118 -2.57 0.28 -12.69
CA VAL A 118 -1.34 1.07 -12.81
C VAL A 118 -1.47 2.47 -12.17
N GLU A 119 -2.69 3.00 -12.08
CA GLU A 119 -2.94 4.31 -11.48
C GLU A 119 -2.78 4.31 -9.96
N ASP A 120 -2.96 3.17 -9.31
CA ASP A 120 -2.75 3.01 -7.86
C ASP A 120 -1.28 2.73 -7.52
N MET A 121 -0.45 2.43 -8.52
CA MET A 121 0.92 1.99 -8.33
C MET A 121 1.89 3.16 -8.37
N ILE A 122 2.76 3.23 -7.36
CA ILE A 122 3.90 4.16 -7.30
C ILE A 122 5.18 3.43 -6.93
N SER A 123 6.31 4.06 -7.18
CA SER A 123 7.60 3.52 -6.73
C SER A 123 7.72 3.62 -5.21
N ILE A 124 8.58 2.79 -4.63
CA ILE A 124 8.89 2.86 -3.18
C ILE A 124 9.50 4.23 -2.85
N LYS A 125 10.37 4.77 -3.69
CA LYS A 125 10.95 6.12 -3.51
C LYS A 125 9.87 7.21 -3.44
N GLU A 126 8.84 7.12 -4.27
CA GLU A 126 7.73 8.07 -4.20
C GLU A 126 6.92 7.90 -2.91
N LEU A 127 6.68 6.67 -2.46
CA LEU A 127 6.02 6.44 -1.18
C LEU A 127 6.86 6.97 0.00
N GLU A 128 8.19 6.81 -0.04
CA GLU A 128 9.10 7.39 0.95
C GLU A 128 8.98 8.92 0.99
N ARG A 129 8.91 9.54 -0.18
CA ARG A 129 8.72 11.00 -0.28
C ARG A 129 7.39 11.45 0.34
N LEU A 130 6.32 10.69 0.13
CA LEU A 130 4.98 11.01 0.66
C LEU A 130 4.87 10.79 2.17
N THR A 131 5.57 9.80 2.70
CA THR A 131 5.39 9.34 4.09
C THR A 131 6.52 9.76 5.03
N GLY A 132 7.71 10.06 4.50
CA GLY A 132 8.92 10.25 5.29
C GLY A 132 9.48 8.95 5.90
N VAL A 133 8.93 7.79 5.53
CA VAL A 133 9.36 6.47 6.04
C VAL A 133 10.34 5.85 5.05
N ASN A 134 11.41 5.23 5.56
CA ASN A 134 12.36 4.46 4.75
C ASN A 134 11.92 2.99 4.72
N PHE A 135 11.51 2.51 3.55
CA PHE A 135 11.05 1.14 3.36
C PHE A 135 12.19 0.22 2.94
N PHE A 136 12.13 -1.03 3.38
CA PHE A 136 13.07 -2.09 2.99
C PHE A 136 14.55 -1.70 3.16
N ALA A 137 14.88 -0.91 4.18
CA ALA A 137 16.20 -0.32 4.41
C ALA A 137 17.33 -1.37 4.50
N ASN A 138 17.01 -2.60 4.90
CA ASN A 138 17.98 -3.69 5.02
C ASN A 138 18.14 -4.52 3.72
N VAL A 139 17.46 -4.14 2.64
CA VAL A 139 17.55 -4.83 1.34
C VAL A 139 18.34 -3.96 0.36
N PRO A 140 19.65 -4.18 0.20
CA PRO A 140 20.53 -3.22 -0.49
C PRO A 140 20.23 -3.06 -1.98
N ASN A 141 19.63 -4.07 -2.60
CA ASN A 141 19.37 -4.10 -4.03
C ASN A 141 17.88 -4.00 -4.39
N ALA A 142 17.01 -3.59 -3.45
CA ALA A 142 15.59 -3.38 -3.75
C ALA A 142 15.45 -2.30 -4.84
N PRO A 143 14.74 -2.57 -5.96
CA PRO A 143 14.62 -1.64 -7.08
C PRO A 143 13.60 -0.53 -6.79
N GLU A 144 13.87 0.29 -5.79
CA GLU A 144 12.93 1.24 -5.19
C GLU A 144 12.55 2.43 -6.07
N SER A 145 13.39 2.73 -7.09
CA SER A 145 13.17 3.89 -7.98
C SER A 145 12.13 3.67 -9.07
N LYS A 146 11.71 2.42 -9.29
CA LYS A 146 10.78 2.04 -10.36
C LYS A 146 9.73 1.09 -9.85
N ALA A 147 8.50 1.30 -10.33
CA ALA A 147 7.43 0.32 -10.24
C ALA A 147 7.09 -0.11 -11.67
N VAL A 148 7.17 -1.41 -11.94
CA VAL A 148 6.94 -1.99 -13.26
C VAL A 148 5.62 -2.76 -13.22
N ALA A 149 4.62 -2.29 -13.94
CA ALA A 149 3.26 -2.81 -13.89
C ALA A 149 3.18 -4.29 -14.26
N GLU A 150 3.89 -4.68 -15.30
CA GLU A 150 3.95 -6.06 -15.81
C GLU A 150 4.49 -7.04 -14.76
N ASP A 151 5.41 -6.61 -13.91
CA ASP A 151 5.93 -7.45 -12.82
C ASP A 151 4.83 -7.88 -11.85
N TRP A 152 3.74 -7.12 -11.76
CA TRP A 152 2.61 -7.35 -10.86
C TRP A 152 1.35 -7.86 -11.56
N GLY A 153 1.40 -8.02 -12.87
CA GLY A 153 0.27 -8.50 -13.69
C GLY A 153 -0.76 -7.40 -14.00
N LEU A 154 -0.30 -6.16 -14.11
CA LEU A 154 -1.09 -4.99 -14.45
C LEU A 154 -0.75 -4.44 -15.84
#